data_9fe10c243c131f2270677965e4b2f9c0
#
_entry.id   9fe10c243c131f2270677965e4b2f9c0
#
_cell.length_a   1.000
_cell.length_b   1.000
_cell.length_c   1.000
_cell.angle_alpha   90.00
_cell.angle_beta   90.00
_cell.angle_gamma   90.00
#
_symmetry.space_group_name_H-M   'P 1'
#
loop_
_entity.id
_entity.type
_entity.pdbx_description
1 polymer ?
#
loop_
_entity_poly.entity_id
_entity_poly.type
_entity_poly.pdbx_seq_one_letter_code
_entity_poly.pdbx_strand_id
1 'polypeptide(L)'
;MKKPVLFMSVLFLLSGCATSSPPPKAIYAIAKQDRYSGVNASRDYFRIGESPCVKISGYGNSTFSYKLYKQGMLEIVDSGNINKLSNNDILTCWNNLPGGSYKFQIYDSFGTYVDTIEFIIGE
;
A
#
# COMPACT_ATOMS: atom_id res chain seq x y z
N MET A 1 -30.57 -28.74 -34.57
CA MET A 1 -30.17 -28.75 -34.17
C MET A 1 -29.82 -28.36 -33.48
N LYS A 2 -29.91 -28.18 -33.32
CA LYS A 2 -29.48 -27.88 -32.72
C LYS A 2 -28.83 -27.42 -32.00
N LYS A 3 -28.64 -27.05 -31.73
CA LYS A 3 -27.99 -26.57 -31.07
C LYS A 3 -27.46 -26.11 -30.34
N PRO A 4 -27.48 -25.99 -30.29
CA PRO A 4 -26.88 -25.46 -29.54
C PRO A 4 -26.55 -24.94 -28.87
N VAL A 5 -26.63 -24.75 -28.91
CA VAL A 5 -26.08 -24.30 -28.19
C VAL A 5 -25.71 -23.95 -27.42
N LEU A 6 -25.81 -23.78 -27.54
CA LEU A 6 -25.25 -23.58 -26.86
C LEU A 6 -24.78 -23.25 -26.23
N PHE A 7 -24.69 -23.15 -26.27
CA PHE A 7 -23.96 -22.92 -25.75
C PHE A 7 -23.56 -22.35 -25.09
N MET A 8 -23.64 -22.12 -25.22
CA MET A 8 -23.04 -21.67 -24.70
C MET A 8 -22.72 -21.27 -23.98
N SER A 9 -22.90 -21.20 -24.00
CA SER A 9 -22.27 -20.90 -23.34
C SER A 9 -21.94 -20.59 -22.66
N VAL A 10 -22.02 -20.53 -22.83
CA VAL A 10 -21.30 -20.36 -22.18
C VAL A 10 -20.90 -19.89 -21.60
N LEU A 11 -21.00 -19.56 -21.83
CA LEU A 11 -20.34 -19.24 -21.37
C LEU A 11 -20.15 -18.65 -20.73
N PHE A 12 -20.30 -18.47 -20.76
CA PHE A 12 -19.80 -18.07 -20.13
C PHE A 12 -19.53 -17.74 -19.33
N LEU A 13 -19.62 -17.62 -19.51
CA LEU A 13 -19.11 -17.41 -18.79
C LEU A 13 -18.72 -17.04 -18.30
N LEU A 14 -18.68 -16.84 -18.48
CA LEU A 14 -18.05 -16.52 -18.03
C LEU A 14 -17.78 -15.96 -17.53
N SER A 15 -17.92 -15.60 -17.57
CA SER A 15 -17.38 -15.12 -17.05
C SER A 15 -17.26 -14.78 -16.31
N GLY A 16 -17.35 -14.74 -16.16
CA GLY A 16 -16.90 -14.41 -15.43
C GLY A 16 -16.64 -14.21 -14.77
N CYS A 17 -16.56 -14.32 -14.70
CA CYS A 17 -15.94 -14.26 -14.05
C CYS A 17 -15.33 -13.96 -13.72
N ALA A 18 -15.61 -14.15 -13.73
CA ALA A 18 -14.73 -13.64 -13.45
C ALA A 18 -14.19 -12.79 -12.93
N THR A 19 -14.27 -12.48 -12.80
CA THR A 19 -13.77 -11.46 -12.38
C THR A 19 -13.53 -11.22 -10.97
N SER A 20 -13.20 -11.94 -10.09
CA SER A 20 -12.82 -11.60 -8.76
C SER A 20 -11.34 -11.77 -8.59
N SER A 21 -10.60 -10.98 -9.34
CA SER A 21 -9.17 -10.89 -9.09
C SER A 21 -8.95 -10.18 -7.76
N PRO A 22 -7.97 -10.61 -6.97
CA PRO A 22 -7.66 -9.91 -5.72
C PRO A 22 -7.23 -8.48 -6.00
N PRO A 23 -7.48 -7.56 -5.07
CA PRO A 23 -7.01 -6.19 -5.26
C PRO A 23 -5.50 -6.18 -5.44
N PRO A 24 -4.98 -5.27 -6.26
CA PRO A 24 -3.54 -5.20 -6.44
C PRO A 24 -2.83 -4.85 -5.15
N LYS A 25 -1.69 -5.45 -4.93
CA LYS A 25 -0.83 -5.09 -3.82
C LYS A 25 -0.24 -3.72 -4.12
N ALA A 26 -0.37 -2.82 -3.17
CA ALA A 26 0.13 -1.47 -3.33
C ALA A 26 0.55 -0.91 -1.99
N ILE A 27 1.68 -0.21 -2.01
CA ILE A 27 2.15 0.57 -0.88
C ILE A 27 2.53 1.93 -1.45
N TYR A 28 1.97 2.99 -0.85
CA TYR A 28 2.17 4.33 -1.40
C TYR A 28 2.00 5.38 -0.33
N ALA A 29 2.58 6.56 -0.56
CA ALA A 29 2.50 7.68 0.37
C ALA A 29 1.45 8.66 -0.11
N ILE A 30 0.67 9.18 0.84
CA ILE A 30 -0.36 10.19 0.60
C ILE A 30 -0.31 11.22 1.73
N ALA A 31 -0.90 12.38 1.49
CA ALA A 31 -1.08 13.35 2.56
C ALA A 31 -2.20 12.87 3.50
N LYS A 32 -2.10 13.25 4.77
CA LYS A 32 -3.07 12.81 5.76
C LYS A 32 -4.51 13.19 5.40
N GLN A 33 -4.71 14.37 4.82
CA GLN A 33 -6.05 14.80 4.43
C GLN A 33 -6.61 13.95 3.30
N ASP A 34 -5.78 13.23 2.56
CA ASP A 34 -6.19 12.39 1.44
C ASP A 34 -6.33 10.92 1.83
N ARG A 35 -6.42 10.62 3.11
CA ARG A 35 -6.35 9.24 3.61
C ARG A 35 -7.42 8.31 3.06
N TYR A 36 -8.54 8.85 2.61
CA TYR A 36 -9.60 8.04 2.03
C TYR A 36 -9.48 7.92 0.51
N SER A 37 -8.47 8.53 -0.07
CA SER A 37 -8.25 8.48 -1.51
C SER A 37 -7.44 7.26 -1.88
N GLY A 38 -7.52 6.86 -3.15
CA GLY A 38 -6.78 5.73 -3.66
C GLY A 38 -5.39 6.12 -4.11
N VAL A 39 -4.76 5.20 -4.83
CA VAL A 39 -3.38 5.34 -5.28
C VAL A 39 -3.16 6.59 -6.16
N ASN A 40 -4.23 7.08 -6.80
CA ASN A 40 -4.12 8.27 -7.64
C ASN A 40 -3.78 9.53 -6.84
N ALA A 41 -3.98 9.51 -5.53
CA ALA A 41 -3.61 10.62 -4.66
C ALA A 41 -2.20 10.47 -4.09
N SER A 42 -1.45 9.46 -4.52
CA SER A 42 -0.10 9.23 -4.02
C SER A 42 0.84 10.37 -4.43
N ARG A 43 1.78 10.65 -3.57
CA ARG A 43 2.81 11.66 -3.85
C ARG A 43 4.09 11.26 -3.15
N ASP A 44 5.20 11.74 -3.68
CA ASP A 44 6.52 11.46 -3.14
C ASP A 44 7.19 12.69 -2.52
N TYR A 45 6.46 13.80 -2.46
CA TYR A 45 6.99 15.04 -1.89
C TYR A 45 5.95 15.68 -0.98
N PHE A 46 6.40 16.10 0.20
CA PHE A 46 5.57 16.77 1.20
C PHE A 46 6.28 18.02 1.68
N ARG A 47 5.53 19.04 2.01
CA ARG A 47 6.09 20.24 2.64
C ARG A 47 6.25 19.99 4.13
N ILE A 48 7.18 20.72 4.74
CA ILE A 48 7.29 20.73 6.20
C ILE A 48 5.95 21.21 6.76
N GLY A 49 5.46 20.49 7.76
CA GLY A 49 4.16 20.76 8.35
C GLY A 49 3.05 19.88 7.81
N GLU A 50 3.22 19.30 6.64
CA GLU A 50 2.29 18.30 6.17
C GLU A 50 2.56 16.97 6.86
N SER A 51 1.50 16.15 7.02
CA SER A 51 1.62 14.84 7.64
C SER A 51 1.60 13.78 6.55
N PRO A 52 2.75 13.17 6.24
CA PRO A 52 2.76 12.06 5.30
C PRO A 52 2.22 10.80 5.94
N CYS A 53 1.52 10.02 5.15
CA CYS A 53 1.02 8.73 5.56
C CYS A 53 1.43 7.69 4.52
N VAL A 54 1.67 6.47 4.99
CA VAL A 54 1.87 5.33 4.10
C VAL A 54 0.63 4.46 4.17
N LYS A 55 0.11 4.11 3.01
CA LYS A 55 -1.08 3.28 2.89
C LYS A 55 -0.69 1.96 2.26
N ILE A 56 -1.16 0.87 2.86
CA ILE A 56 -0.89 -0.49 2.39
C ILE A 56 -2.21 -1.12 1.99
N SER A 57 -2.33 -1.48 0.72
CA SER A 57 -3.53 -2.09 0.15
C SER A 57 -3.21 -3.47 -0.40
N GLY A 58 -4.19 -4.35 -0.44
CA GLY A 58 -3.99 -5.70 -0.91
C GLY A 58 -3.34 -6.57 0.16
N TYR A 59 -2.57 -7.57 -0.23
CA TYR A 59 -1.83 -8.49 0.65
C TYR A 59 -2.70 -9.41 1.50
N GLY A 60 -4.04 -9.31 1.44
CA GLY A 60 -4.90 -10.16 2.25
C GLY A 60 -4.68 -9.98 3.75
N ASN A 61 -4.91 -11.04 4.53
CA ASN A 61 -4.57 -11.06 5.96
C ASN A 61 -3.08 -11.27 6.10
N SER A 62 -2.39 -10.28 6.65
CA SER A 62 -0.93 -10.32 6.75
C SER A 62 -0.47 -9.58 7.99
N THR A 63 0.65 -10.04 8.54
CA THR A 63 1.34 -9.33 9.60
C THR A 63 2.68 -8.86 9.04
N PHE A 64 2.92 -7.56 9.18
CA PHE A 64 4.16 -6.95 8.72
C PHE A 64 4.88 -6.30 9.88
N SER A 65 6.18 -6.20 9.78
CA SER A 65 6.93 -5.20 10.52
C SER A 65 7.38 -4.12 9.55
N TYR A 66 7.59 -2.91 10.06
CA TYR A 66 8.04 -1.81 9.22
C TYR A 66 9.16 -1.03 9.87
N LYS A 67 9.91 -0.36 9.03
CA LYS A 67 10.95 0.58 9.47
C LYS A 67 10.89 1.81 8.59
N LEU A 68 10.94 2.97 9.22
CA LEU A 68 11.06 4.25 8.54
C LEU A 68 12.46 4.77 8.78
N TYR A 69 13.22 4.94 7.69
CA TYR A 69 14.58 5.46 7.75
C TYR A 69 14.63 6.87 7.23
N LYS A 70 15.48 7.68 7.84
CA LYS A 70 15.89 8.93 7.22
C LYS A 70 17.17 8.64 6.46
N GLN A 71 17.13 8.81 5.15
CA GLN A 71 18.24 8.46 4.29
C GLN A 71 19.45 9.38 4.56
N GLY A 72 20.63 8.80 4.41
CA GLY A 72 21.86 9.50 4.66
C GLY A 72 22.35 9.44 6.09
N MET A 73 21.49 9.06 7.02
CA MET A 73 21.87 8.98 8.45
C MET A 73 21.84 7.58 8.99
N LEU A 74 21.39 6.60 8.21
CA LEU A 74 21.24 5.20 8.64
C LEU A 74 20.48 5.08 9.95
N GLU A 75 19.56 6.03 10.17
CA GLU A 75 18.83 6.12 11.41
C GLU A 75 17.40 5.64 11.21
N ILE A 76 16.95 4.76 12.11
CA ILE A 76 15.56 4.35 12.12
C ILE A 76 14.77 5.42 12.89
N VAL A 77 13.87 6.08 12.18
CA VAL A 77 13.04 7.14 12.75
C VAL A 77 11.85 6.54 13.48
N ASP A 78 11.31 5.44 12.95
CA ASP A 78 10.16 4.78 13.53
C ASP A 78 10.15 3.32 13.08
N SER A 79 9.60 2.45 13.90
CA SER A 79 9.44 1.04 13.56
C SER A 79 8.28 0.48 14.35
N GLY A 80 7.69 -0.60 13.85
CA GLY A 80 6.58 -1.23 14.52
C GLY A 80 6.04 -2.41 13.75
N ASN A 81 4.88 -2.89 14.20
CA ASN A 81 4.19 -4.02 13.59
C ASN A 81 2.84 -3.57 13.08
N ILE A 82 2.40 -4.19 12.01
CA ILE A 82 1.14 -3.89 11.35
C ILE A 82 0.39 -5.21 11.15
N ASN A 83 -0.87 -5.24 11.59
CA ASN A 83 -1.76 -6.35 11.30
C ASN A 83 -2.76 -5.89 10.25
N LYS A 84 -2.66 -6.45 9.05
CA LYS A 84 -3.53 -6.10 7.94
C LYS A 84 -4.64 -7.14 7.82
N LEU A 85 -5.88 -6.69 7.88
CA LEU A 85 -7.04 -7.55 7.60
C LEU A 85 -7.36 -7.47 6.12
N SER A 86 -7.90 -8.54 5.56
CA SER A 86 -7.98 -8.74 4.11
C SER A 86 -8.72 -7.63 3.38
N ASN A 87 -9.74 -7.04 4.00
CA ASN A 87 -10.56 -6.03 3.34
C ASN A 87 -10.28 -4.61 3.80
N ASN A 88 -9.27 -4.42 4.64
CA ASN A 88 -8.97 -3.11 5.21
C ASN A 88 -7.58 -2.66 4.79
N ASP A 89 -7.50 -1.44 4.30
CA ASP A 89 -6.20 -0.81 4.07
C ASP A 89 -5.62 -0.36 5.39
N ILE A 90 -4.32 -0.43 5.50
CA ILE A 90 -3.60 0.07 6.68
C ILE A 90 -3.04 1.44 6.34
N LEU A 91 -3.17 2.36 7.29
CA LEU A 91 -2.66 3.71 7.15
C LEU A 91 -1.79 4.03 8.36
N THR A 92 -0.54 4.40 8.10
CA THR A 92 0.40 4.84 9.14
C THR A 92 0.83 6.25 8.80
N CYS A 93 0.68 7.17 9.76
CA CYS A 93 0.94 8.59 9.54
C CYS A 93 1.96 9.11 10.55
N TRP A 94 2.70 10.11 10.13
CA TRP A 94 3.66 10.81 11.00
C TRP A 94 3.40 12.30 10.98
N ASN A 95 3.55 12.92 12.15
CA ASN A 95 3.44 14.37 12.27
C ASN A 95 4.83 14.94 12.55
N ASN A 96 5.08 16.12 11.99
CA ASN A 96 6.28 16.89 12.33
C ASN A 96 7.60 16.19 12.01
N LEU A 97 7.64 15.42 10.91
CA LEU A 97 8.91 14.86 10.46
C LEU A 97 9.82 15.99 9.98
N PRO A 98 11.08 15.98 10.38
CA PRO A 98 12.06 16.95 9.86
C PRO A 98 12.23 16.80 8.35
N GLY A 99 12.70 17.88 7.71
CA GLY A 99 13.02 17.82 6.29
C GLY A 99 14.06 16.78 5.98
N GLY A 100 13.93 16.14 4.82
CA GLY A 100 14.87 15.12 4.38
C GLY A 100 14.20 14.07 3.52
N SER A 101 14.97 13.08 3.12
CA SER A 101 14.50 11.96 2.32
C SER A 101 14.27 10.77 3.25
N TYR A 102 13.17 10.09 3.05
CA TYR A 102 12.76 8.98 3.90
C TYR A 102 12.50 7.73 3.07
N LYS A 103 12.76 6.58 3.69
CA LYS A 103 12.48 5.28 3.10
C LYS A 103 11.66 4.48 4.09
N PHE A 104 10.51 4.00 3.64
CA PHE A 104 9.64 3.14 4.45
C PHE A 104 9.68 1.74 3.86
N GLN A 105 10.04 0.76 4.68
CA GLN A 105 10.17 -0.63 4.25
C GLN A 105 9.27 -1.51 5.09
N ILE A 106 8.66 -2.51 4.46
CA ILE A 106 7.88 -3.52 5.18
C ILE A 106 8.51 -4.90 4.98
N TYR A 107 8.35 -5.72 6.02
CA TYR A 107 8.87 -7.08 6.10
C TYR A 107 7.75 -8.00 6.55
N ASP A 108 7.78 -9.24 6.09
CA ASP A 108 6.78 -10.21 6.54
C ASP A 108 7.09 -10.71 7.95
N SER A 109 6.26 -11.64 8.44
CA SER A 109 6.41 -12.16 9.81
C SER A 109 7.69 -12.98 10.00
N PHE A 110 8.36 -13.34 8.92
CA PHE A 110 9.66 -14.04 8.98
C PHE A 110 10.83 -13.09 8.85
N GLY A 111 10.57 -11.79 8.76
CA GLY A 111 11.63 -10.80 8.59
C GLY A 111 12.10 -10.64 7.15
N THR A 112 11.41 -11.23 6.20
CA THR A 112 11.77 -11.13 4.80
C THR A 112 11.23 -9.84 4.21
N TYR A 113 12.06 -9.14 3.45
CA TYR A 113 11.67 -7.90 2.79
C TYR A 113 10.50 -8.12 1.84
N VAL A 114 9.51 -7.22 1.90
CA VAL A 114 8.33 -7.29 1.06
C VAL A 114 8.31 -6.14 0.07
N ASP A 115 8.39 -4.90 0.53
CA ASP A 115 8.25 -3.73 -0.33
C ASP A 115 8.81 -2.49 0.34
N THR A 116 9.03 -1.45 -0.45
CA THR A 116 9.54 -0.19 0.04
C THR A 116 8.99 0.98 -0.78
N ILE A 117 8.87 2.13 -0.14
CA ILE A 117 8.59 3.38 -0.82
C ILE A 117 9.52 4.46 -0.28
N GLU A 118 9.68 5.51 -1.05
CA GLU A 118 10.50 6.66 -0.67
C GLU A 118 9.70 7.93 -0.84
N PHE A 119 9.93 8.88 0.06
CA PHE A 119 9.32 10.20 -0.06
C PHE A 119 10.23 11.24 0.55
N ILE A 120 9.97 12.49 0.20
CA ILE A 120 10.79 13.63 0.62
C ILE A 120 9.92 14.60 1.38
N ILE A 121 10.44 15.07 2.51
CA ILE A 121 9.88 16.24 3.22
C ILE A 121 10.77 17.41 2.86
N GLY A 122 10.21 18.35 2.11
CA GLY A 122 10.93 19.54 1.70
C GLY A 122 10.84 20.63 2.75
N GLU A 123 11.48 21.74 2.44
CA GLU A 123 11.45 22.90 3.33
C GLU A 123 10.59 24.02 2.84
#